data_24122ac4ee06fef2cf3d46b50b9e90ff
#
_entry.id   24122ac4ee06fef2cf3d46b50b9e90ff
#
_cell.length_a   1.000
_cell.length_b   1.000
_cell.length_c   1.000
_cell.angle_alpha   90.00
_cell.angle_beta   90.00
_cell.angle_gamma   90.00
#
_symmetry.space_group_name_H-M   'P 1'
#
loop_
_entity.id
_entity.type
_entity.pdbx_description
1 polymer ?
#
loop_
_entity_poly.entity_id
_entity_poly.type
_entity_poly.pdbx_seq_one_letter_code
_entity_poly.pdbx_strand_id
1 'polypeptide(L)'
;MSQSYEVIFENNKKWVESKVAEDPDFFHELAKTQHPDYLYIGCSDSRATAEELMGAKPGEVFVYRNIANVVNTLDMSSTAVIQYAVEHLKVKHIIVCGHYNCGGVKAAMTPQDLGLLNPWLRTIRDVYRLHQTELDSIEDENKRYDRLVELNVQEQCINVIKMACVQERYILEEYPIVHGWVFDLRTGKIIDLEIDFEKILKDIQKIYNLTGSDWVMSRKTK
;
A
#
# COMPACT_ATOMS: atom_id res chain seq x y z
N MET A 1 13.54 -26.05 -15.69
CA MET A 1 13.23 -25.65 -17.10
C MET A 1 12.45 -24.36 -17.03
N SER A 2 12.92 -23.27 -17.67
CA SER A 2 12.13 -22.05 -17.77
C SER A 2 10.88 -22.37 -18.58
N GLN A 3 9.70 -21.99 -18.07
CA GLN A 3 8.48 -22.08 -18.85
C GLN A 3 8.65 -21.22 -20.11
N SER A 4 8.23 -21.74 -21.27
CA SER A 4 8.19 -20.96 -22.51
C SER A 4 7.24 -19.77 -22.35
N TYR A 5 7.58 -18.65 -22.99
CA TYR A 5 6.73 -17.45 -22.97
C TYR A 5 5.32 -17.72 -23.54
N GLU A 6 5.20 -18.62 -24.47
CA GLU A 6 3.93 -19.02 -25.10
C GLU A 6 2.95 -19.63 -24.09
N VAL A 7 3.41 -20.28 -23.03
CA VAL A 7 2.53 -20.87 -22.01
C VAL A 7 1.65 -19.83 -21.33
N ILE A 8 2.08 -18.56 -21.31
CA ILE A 8 1.29 -17.46 -20.74
C ILE A 8 -0.02 -17.27 -21.52
N PHE A 9 0.02 -17.34 -22.85
CA PHE A 9 -1.17 -17.20 -23.68
C PHE A 9 -2.11 -18.41 -23.56
N GLU A 10 -1.56 -19.61 -23.41
CA GLU A 10 -2.36 -20.81 -23.14
C GLU A 10 -3.06 -20.72 -21.78
N ASN A 11 -2.37 -20.23 -20.74
CA ASN A 11 -2.95 -20.01 -19.42
C ASN A 11 -4.03 -18.92 -19.46
N ASN A 12 -3.79 -17.81 -20.18
CA ASN A 12 -4.78 -16.76 -20.37
C ASN A 12 -6.04 -17.30 -21.08
N LYS A 13 -5.87 -18.11 -22.14
CA LYS A 13 -7.01 -18.73 -22.83
C LYS A 13 -7.86 -19.57 -21.86
N LYS A 14 -7.24 -20.43 -21.07
CA LYS A 14 -7.93 -21.26 -20.08
C LYS A 14 -8.64 -20.41 -19.03
N TRP A 15 -8.00 -19.33 -18.57
CA TRP A 15 -8.60 -18.39 -17.64
C TRP A 15 -9.83 -17.71 -18.23
N VAL A 16 -9.76 -17.25 -19.49
CA VAL A 16 -10.90 -16.66 -20.20
C VAL A 16 -12.05 -17.66 -20.31
N GLU A 17 -11.76 -18.90 -20.76
CA GLU A 17 -12.75 -19.97 -20.90
C GLU A 17 -13.43 -20.27 -19.55
N SER A 18 -12.66 -20.33 -18.45
CA SER A 18 -13.20 -20.52 -17.10
C SER A 18 -14.14 -19.39 -16.69
N LYS A 19 -13.73 -18.11 -16.92
CA LYS A 19 -14.55 -16.96 -16.52
C LYS A 19 -15.85 -16.87 -17.31
N VAL A 20 -15.82 -17.11 -18.61
CA VAL A 20 -17.02 -17.12 -19.46
C VAL A 20 -17.95 -18.31 -19.14
N ALA A 21 -17.39 -19.44 -18.70
CA ALA A 21 -18.21 -20.58 -18.28
C ALA A 21 -18.92 -20.32 -16.93
N GLU A 22 -18.29 -19.56 -16.02
CA GLU A 22 -18.88 -19.13 -14.75
C GLU A 22 -19.92 -18.01 -14.96
N ASP A 23 -19.61 -17.04 -15.81
CA ASP A 23 -20.43 -15.86 -16.12
C ASP A 23 -20.18 -15.42 -17.58
N PRO A 24 -21.13 -15.66 -18.50
CA PRO A 24 -21.00 -15.27 -19.91
C PRO A 24 -20.78 -13.77 -20.13
N ASP A 25 -21.28 -12.91 -19.24
CA ASP A 25 -21.19 -11.46 -19.32
C ASP A 25 -19.97 -10.87 -18.58
N PHE A 26 -19.15 -11.71 -17.94
CA PHE A 26 -18.04 -11.29 -17.09
C PHE A 26 -17.16 -10.18 -17.70
N PHE A 27 -16.63 -10.38 -18.90
CA PHE A 27 -15.77 -9.39 -19.54
C PHE A 27 -16.53 -8.19 -20.06
N HIS A 28 -17.80 -8.36 -20.44
CA HIS A 28 -18.65 -7.24 -20.84
C HIS A 28 -18.88 -6.29 -19.68
N GLU A 29 -19.19 -6.80 -18.48
CA GLU A 29 -19.36 -5.99 -17.27
C GLU A 29 -18.05 -5.36 -16.82
N LEU A 30 -16.96 -6.13 -16.81
CA LEU A 30 -15.62 -5.65 -16.43
C LEU A 30 -15.11 -4.50 -17.32
N ALA A 31 -15.49 -4.49 -18.60
CA ALA A 31 -15.07 -3.47 -19.56
C ALA A 31 -15.80 -2.12 -19.41
N LYS A 32 -16.92 -2.06 -18.67
CA LYS A 32 -17.73 -0.83 -18.57
C LYS A 32 -17.06 0.23 -17.71
N THR A 33 -16.61 -0.14 -16.51
CA THR A 33 -16.03 0.80 -15.54
C THR A 33 -15.37 0.03 -14.40
N GLN A 34 -14.63 0.76 -13.53
CA GLN A 34 -14.12 0.22 -12.27
C GLN A 34 -14.61 1.07 -11.09
N HIS A 35 -14.99 0.44 -10.01
CA HIS A 35 -15.39 1.06 -8.76
C HIS A 35 -14.77 0.31 -7.58
N PRO A 36 -13.42 0.31 -7.45
CA PRO A 36 -12.75 -0.36 -6.36
C PRO A 36 -13.04 0.36 -5.04
N ASP A 37 -13.38 -0.38 -3.99
CA ASP A 37 -13.48 0.18 -2.64
C ASP A 37 -12.10 0.34 -1.98
N TYR A 38 -11.08 -0.32 -2.51
CA TYR A 38 -9.75 -0.42 -1.92
C TYR A 38 -8.65 0.10 -2.85
N LEU A 39 -7.75 0.92 -2.29
CA LEU A 39 -6.40 1.09 -2.82
C LEU A 39 -5.44 0.22 -2.00
N TYR A 40 -4.76 -0.71 -2.65
CA TYR A 40 -3.70 -1.51 -2.04
C TYR A 40 -2.33 -1.00 -2.45
N ILE A 41 -1.47 -0.70 -1.46
CA ILE A 41 -0.08 -0.28 -1.65
C ILE A 41 0.81 -1.37 -1.05
N GLY A 42 1.43 -2.18 -1.90
CA GLY A 42 2.18 -3.36 -1.47
C GLY A 42 3.59 -3.46 -2.00
N CYS A 43 4.28 -4.49 -1.52
CA CYS A 43 5.60 -4.84 -2.05
C CYS A 43 5.49 -5.47 -3.45
N SER A 44 6.50 -5.21 -4.31
CA SER A 44 6.64 -5.88 -5.62
C SER A 44 7.04 -7.37 -5.51
N ASP A 45 7.21 -7.91 -4.30
CA ASP A 45 7.53 -9.32 -4.08
C ASP A 45 6.49 -10.23 -4.75
N SER A 46 6.95 -11.15 -5.61
CA SER A 46 6.08 -12.00 -6.42
C SER A 46 5.20 -12.99 -5.63
N ARG A 47 5.50 -13.16 -4.34
CA ARG A 47 4.78 -14.07 -3.44
C ARG A 47 3.61 -13.41 -2.71
N ALA A 48 3.47 -12.07 -2.80
CA ALA A 48 2.46 -11.29 -2.10
C ALA A 48 1.62 -10.49 -3.09
N THR A 49 0.67 -11.17 -3.76
CA THR A 49 -0.24 -10.55 -4.73
C THR A 49 -1.50 -10.07 -4.03
N ALA A 50 -1.90 -8.82 -4.28
CA ALA A 50 -3.01 -8.16 -3.59
C ALA A 50 -4.32 -8.95 -3.70
N GLU A 51 -4.70 -9.27 -4.93
CA GLU A 51 -5.97 -9.90 -5.23
C GLU A 51 -6.07 -11.29 -4.60
N GLU A 52 -4.98 -12.06 -4.63
CA GLU A 52 -4.98 -13.41 -4.08
C GLU A 52 -5.08 -13.41 -2.55
N LEU A 53 -4.28 -12.57 -1.87
CA LEU A 53 -4.31 -12.54 -0.41
C LEU A 53 -5.57 -11.88 0.18
N MET A 54 -6.24 -11.00 -0.59
CA MET A 54 -7.51 -10.39 -0.21
C MET A 54 -8.72 -11.23 -0.64
N GLY A 55 -8.53 -12.25 -1.48
CA GLY A 55 -9.64 -12.99 -2.09
C GLY A 55 -10.49 -12.14 -3.03
N ALA A 56 -9.90 -11.09 -3.60
CA ALA A 56 -10.59 -10.09 -4.39
C ALA A 56 -10.69 -10.49 -5.87
N LYS A 57 -11.78 -10.06 -6.51
CA LYS A 57 -12.00 -10.24 -7.94
C LYS A 57 -11.41 -9.08 -8.75
N PRO A 58 -11.17 -9.29 -10.05
CA PRO A 58 -10.81 -8.20 -10.95
C PRO A 58 -11.77 -7.01 -10.85
N GLY A 59 -11.23 -5.81 -10.67
CA GLY A 59 -12.01 -4.56 -10.54
C GLY A 59 -12.33 -4.12 -9.11
N GLU A 60 -12.11 -4.97 -8.09
CA GLU A 60 -12.43 -4.66 -6.69
C GLU A 60 -11.31 -3.92 -5.95
N VAL A 61 -10.06 -4.06 -6.41
CA VAL A 61 -8.88 -3.45 -5.79
C VAL A 61 -8.08 -2.66 -6.79
N PHE A 62 -7.80 -1.40 -6.50
CA PHE A 62 -6.83 -0.60 -7.25
C PHE A 62 -5.45 -0.80 -6.64
N VAL A 63 -4.45 -1.21 -7.43
CA VAL A 63 -3.18 -1.73 -6.92
C VAL A 63 -2.00 -0.87 -7.32
N TYR A 64 -1.18 -0.51 -6.33
CA TYR A 64 0.15 0.05 -6.52
C TYR A 64 1.20 -0.82 -5.82
N ARG A 65 2.32 -1.11 -6.49
CA ARG A 65 3.37 -1.95 -5.93
C ARG A 65 4.76 -1.40 -6.24
N ASN A 66 5.61 -1.41 -5.22
CA ASN A 66 7.00 -1.03 -5.35
C ASN A 66 7.89 -1.83 -4.36
N ILE A 67 9.20 -1.60 -4.34
CA ILE A 67 10.08 -2.28 -3.40
C ILE A 67 9.76 -1.81 -1.97
N ALA A 68 9.33 -2.75 -1.13
CA ALA A 68 9.02 -2.56 0.29
C ALA A 68 7.85 -1.60 0.58
N ASN A 69 6.83 -1.54 -0.29
CA ASN A 69 5.60 -0.76 -0.05
C ASN A 69 5.82 0.70 0.41
N VAL A 70 6.88 1.33 -0.10
CA VAL A 70 7.28 2.68 0.28
C VAL A 70 6.32 3.72 -0.31
N VAL A 71 5.92 4.68 0.51
CA VAL A 71 5.20 5.90 0.10
C VAL A 71 6.09 7.09 0.39
N ASN A 72 6.63 7.69 -0.67
CA ASN A 72 7.46 8.87 -0.58
C ASN A 72 6.79 10.02 -1.33
N THR A 73 6.59 11.15 -0.66
CA THR A 73 5.92 12.32 -1.24
C THR A 73 6.66 12.94 -2.43
N LEU A 74 7.94 12.61 -2.62
CA LEU A 74 8.74 13.01 -3.78
C LEU A 74 8.64 12.01 -4.94
N ASP A 75 8.04 10.84 -4.70
CA ASP A 75 7.75 9.86 -5.75
C ASP A 75 6.43 10.18 -6.42
N MET A 76 6.51 10.77 -7.61
CA MET A 76 5.32 11.13 -8.41
C MET A 76 4.46 9.92 -8.77
N SER A 77 5.03 8.71 -8.83
CA SER A 77 4.28 7.50 -9.18
C SER A 77 3.30 7.13 -8.07
N SER A 78 3.78 7.00 -6.83
CA SER A 78 2.91 6.71 -5.68
C SER A 78 1.90 7.84 -5.45
N THR A 79 2.35 9.09 -5.55
CA THR A 79 1.48 10.26 -5.35
C THR A 79 0.34 10.31 -6.37
N ALA A 80 0.62 10.09 -7.65
CA ALA A 80 -0.40 10.10 -8.71
C ALA A 80 -1.43 8.97 -8.53
N VAL A 81 -0.97 7.76 -8.16
CA VAL A 81 -1.88 6.63 -7.92
C VAL A 81 -2.78 6.91 -6.72
N ILE A 82 -2.24 7.41 -5.60
CA ILE A 82 -3.04 7.73 -4.40
C ILE A 82 -4.05 8.84 -4.72
N GLN A 83 -3.62 9.92 -5.38
CA GLN A 83 -4.52 11.01 -5.75
C GLN A 83 -5.64 10.52 -6.68
N TYR A 84 -5.32 9.74 -7.69
CA TYR A 84 -6.33 9.17 -8.60
C TYR A 84 -7.33 8.28 -7.86
N ALA A 85 -6.86 7.40 -6.97
CA ALA A 85 -7.71 6.53 -6.16
C ALA A 85 -8.66 7.33 -5.26
N VAL A 86 -8.15 8.38 -4.61
CA VAL A 86 -8.93 9.19 -3.66
C VAL A 86 -9.90 10.14 -4.37
N GLU A 87 -9.45 10.86 -5.40
CA GLU A 87 -10.25 11.92 -6.02
C GLU A 87 -11.19 11.40 -7.13
N HIS A 88 -10.71 10.46 -7.94
CA HIS A 88 -11.46 9.97 -9.11
C HIS A 88 -12.21 8.66 -8.83
N LEU A 89 -11.53 7.66 -8.25
CA LEU A 89 -12.15 6.38 -7.93
C LEU A 89 -12.94 6.42 -6.62
N LYS A 90 -12.62 7.35 -5.71
CA LYS A 90 -13.28 7.53 -4.41
C LYS A 90 -13.24 6.28 -3.54
N VAL A 91 -12.08 5.63 -3.50
CA VAL A 91 -11.87 4.45 -2.67
C VAL A 91 -12.19 4.74 -1.21
N LYS A 92 -12.77 3.76 -0.51
CA LYS A 92 -13.15 3.89 0.90
C LYS A 92 -12.00 3.57 1.84
N HIS A 93 -11.08 2.73 1.39
CA HIS A 93 -9.99 2.23 2.19
C HIS A 93 -8.67 2.31 1.42
N ILE A 94 -7.61 2.74 2.11
CA ILE A 94 -6.24 2.66 1.61
C ILE A 94 -5.49 1.70 2.51
N ILE A 95 -4.95 0.63 1.93
CA ILE A 95 -4.24 -0.42 2.64
C ILE A 95 -2.77 -0.33 2.29
N VAL A 96 -1.90 -0.06 3.26
CA VAL A 96 -0.46 -0.23 3.11
C VAL A 96 -0.09 -1.60 3.65
N CYS A 97 0.35 -2.49 2.76
CA CYS A 97 0.65 -3.87 3.13
C CYS A 97 2.12 -4.20 2.91
N GLY A 98 2.84 -4.41 4.02
CA GLY A 98 4.16 -5.03 4.03
C GLY A 98 4.07 -6.55 4.09
N HIS A 99 5.22 -7.21 4.12
CA HIS A 99 5.26 -8.65 4.38
C HIS A 99 6.54 -9.02 5.12
N TYR A 100 6.48 -10.02 5.99
CA TYR A 100 7.69 -10.55 6.58
C TYR A 100 8.60 -11.18 5.52
N ASN A 101 9.89 -11.24 5.80
CA ASN A 101 10.92 -11.64 4.83
C ASN A 101 11.00 -10.74 3.58
N CYS A 102 10.73 -9.45 3.73
CA CYS A 102 10.85 -8.48 2.65
C CYS A 102 12.31 -8.18 2.30
N GLY A 103 12.75 -8.55 1.10
CA GLY A 103 14.12 -8.31 0.65
C GLY A 103 14.55 -6.84 0.68
N GLY A 104 13.64 -5.90 0.38
CA GLY A 104 13.92 -4.47 0.42
C GLY A 104 14.18 -3.96 1.84
N VAL A 105 13.38 -4.40 2.83
CA VAL A 105 13.60 -4.05 4.24
C VAL A 105 14.91 -4.64 4.75
N LYS A 106 15.20 -5.91 4.40
CA LYS A 106 16.48 -6.54 4.76
C LYS A 106 17.68 -5.80 4.17
N ALA A 107 17.58 -5.41 2.90
CA ALA A 107 18.61 -4.62 2.22
C ALA A 107 18.87 -3.27 2.91
N ALA A 108 17.83 -2.62 3.44
CA ALA A 108 17.97 -1.37 4.20
C ALA A 108 18.75 -1.53 5.51
N MET A 109 18.68 -2.71 6.16
CA MET A 109 19.44 -3.03 7.38
C MET A 109 20.88 -3.46 7.10
N THR A 110 21.24 -3.70 5.84
CA THR A 110 22.56 -4.20 5.48
C THR A 110 23.51 -3.05 5.15
N PRO A 111 24.72 -2.98 5.74
CA PRO A 111 25.69 -1.91 5.48
C PRO A 111 26.47 -2.16 4.19
N GLN A 112 25.74 -2.27 3.06
CA GLN A 112 26.32 -2.51 1.74
C GLN A 112 25.95 -1.41 0.77
N ASP A 113 26.80 -1.17 -0.20
CA ASP A 113 26.46 -0.33 -1.34
C ASP A 113 25.65 -1.13 -2.36
N LEU A 114 24.41 -0.70 -2.59
CA LEU A 114 23.46 -1.32 -3.51
C LEU A 114 23.18 -0.45 -4.74
N GLY A 115 24.12 0.46 -5.08
CA GLY A 115 24.04 1.29 -6.26
C GLY A 115 22.77 2.14 -6.31
N LEU A 116 22.04 2.07 -7.43
CA LEU A 116 20.81 2.85 -7.66
C LEU A 116 19.68 2.55 -6.64
N LEU A 117 19.77 1.46 -5.90
CA LEU A 117 18.78 1.14 -4.88
C LEU A 117 18.99 1.95 -3.59
N ASN A 118 20.20 2.46 -3.33
CA ASN A 118 20.49 3.19 -2.09
C ASN A 118 19.60 4.40 -1.82
N PRO A 119 19.30 5.30 -2.79
CA PRO A 119 18.36 6.40 -2.57
C PRO A 119 16.94 5.94 -2.20
N TRP A 120 16.48 4.85 -2.79
CA TRP A 120 15.19 4.26 -2.47
C TRP A 120 15.14 3.70 -1.04
N LEU A 121 16.15 2.92 -0.67
CA LEU A 121 16.26 2.32 0.67
C LEU A 121 16.46 3.35 1.78
N ARG A 122 16.84 4.58 1.45
CA ARG A 122 16.99 5.68 2.42
C ARG A 122 15.71 5.90 3.21
N THR A 123 14.56 5.83 2.57
CA THR A 123 13.25 5.98 3.26
C THR A 123 13.11 4.95 4.39
N ILE A 124 13.49 3.68 4.15
CA ILE A 124 13.42 2.62 5.16
C ILE A 124 14.51 2.81 6.24
N ARG A 125 15.71 3.25 5.85
CA ARG A 125 16.78 3.58 6.80
C ARG A 125 16.41 4.75 7.70
N ASP A 126 15.63 5.72 7.20
CA ASP A 126 15.10 6.81 8.02
C ASP A 126 14.04 6.31 9.00
N VAL A 127 13.21 5.31 8.64
CA VAL A 127 12.33 4.61 9.59
C VAL A 127 13.16 3.93 10.69
N TYR A 128 14.22 3.19 10.33
CA TYR A 128 15.11 2.59 11.33
C TYR A 128 15.66 3.65 12.30
N ARG A 129 16.19 4.75 11.75
CA ARG A 129 16.75 5.86 12.55
C ARG A 129 15.71 6.51 13.48
N LEU A 130 14.47 6.65 13.01
CA LEU A 130 13.37 7.22 13.82
C LEU A 130 13.01 6.32 15.00
N HIS A 131 13.08 5.00 14.81
CA HIS A 131 12.75 3.99 15.82
C HIS A 131 13.98 3.28 16.38
N GLN A 132 15.16 3.90 16.29
CA GLN A 132 16.44 3.25 16.60
C GLN A 132 16.48 2.70 18.02
N THR A 133 16.01 3.43 19.02
CA THR A 133 16.03 3.00 20.43
C THR A 133 15.22 1.71 20.62
N GLU A 134 14.06 1.59 19.98
CA GLU A 134 13.24 0.38 20.04
C GLU A 134 13.93 -0.78 19.31
N LEU A 135 14.37 -0.55 18.08
CA LEU A 135 14.96 -1.58 17.25
C LEU A 135 16.27 -2.12 17.83
N ASP A 136 17.14 -1.25 18.34
CA ASP A 136 18.42 -1.65 18.93
C ASP A 136 18.25 -2.39 20.29
N SER A 137 17.10 -2.26 20.95
CA SER A 137 16.77 -3.01 22.16
C SER A 137 16.38 -4.47 21.87
N ILE A 138 16.08 -4.83 20.63
CA ILE A 138 15.71 -6.18 20.23
C ILE A 138 16.98 -6.95 19.88
N GLU A 139 17.42 -7.87 20.77
CA GLU A 139 18.65 -8.64 20.57
C GLU A 139 18.57 -9.62 19.39
N ASP A 140 17.40 -10.29 19.22
CA ASP A 140 17.15 -11.23 18.12
C ASP A 140 17.04 -10.50 16.78
N GLU A 141 17.99 -10.75 15.89
CA GLU A 141 18.06 -10.08 14.58
C GLU A 141 16.80 -10.34 13.72
N ASN A 142 16.22 -11.53 13.77
CA ASN A 142 15.02 -11.83 13.00
C ASN A 142 13.80 -11.08 13.54
N LYS A 143 13.67 -11.00 14.88
CA LYS A 143 12.59 -10.21 15.50
C LYS A 143 12.77 -8.73 15.22
N ARG A 144 13.99 -8.20 15.26
CA ARG A 144 14.31 -6.82 14.90
C ARG A 144 13.95 -6.53 13.44
N TYR A 145 14.23 -7.47 12.56
CA TYR A 145 13.87 -7.39 11.15
C TYR A 145 12.34 -7.40 10.95
N ASP A 146 11.63 -8.35 11.55
CA ASP A 146 10.18 -8.40 11.50
C ASP A 146 9.57 -7.09 12.06
N ARG A 147 10.12 -6.56 13.16
CA ARG A 147 9.67 -5.29 13.73
C ARG A 147 9.91 -4.10 12.81
N LEU A 148 11.03 -4.05 12.09
CA LEU A 148 11.27 -2.98 11.09
C LEU A 148 10.27 -3.08 9.93
N VAL A 149 9.84 -4.27 9.53
CA VAL A 149 8.76 -4.42 8.53
C VAL A 149 7.48 -3.76 9.03
N GLU A 150 7.09 -4.00 10.28
CA GLU A 150 5.88 -3.40 10.88
C GLU A 150 6.00 -1.89 10.98
N LEU A 151 7.11 -1.36 11.50
CA LEU A 151 7.37 0.06 11.62
C LEU A 151 7.42 0.76 10.26
N ASN A 152 7.98 0.09 9.24
CA ASN A 152 7.94 0.63 7.89
C ASN A 152 6.50 0.77 7.39
N VAL A 153 5.63 -0.22 7.60
CA VAL A 153 4.21 -0.10 7.25
C VAL A 153 3.55 1.06 7.99
N GLN A 154 3.77 1.20 9.30
CA GLN A 154 3.20 2.29 10.11
C GLN A 154 3.62 3.67 9.59
N GLU A 155 4.91 3.87 9.30
CA GLU A 155 5.41 5.14 8.77
C GLU A 155 4.89 5.44 7.35
N GLN A 156 4.71 4.42 6.51
CA GLN A 156 4.10 4.62 5.20
C GLN A 156 2.60 4.96 5.32
N CYS A 157 1.86 4.39 6.28
CA CYS A 157 0.49 4.83 6.59
C CYS A 157 0.47 6.32 7.00
N ILE A 158 1.39 6.74 7.87
CA ILE A 158 1.53 8.14 8.27
C ILE A 158 1.82 9.03 7.05
N ASN A 159 2.68 8.58 6.11
CA ASN A 159 2.96 9.32 4.89
C ASN A 159 1.73 9.47 3.98
N VAL A 160 0.88 8.45 3.89
CA VAL A 160 -0.41 8.54 3.19
C VAL A 160 -1.34 9.54 3.87
N ILE A 161 -1.49 9.48 5.21
CA ILE A 161 -2.37 10.37 5.98
C ILE A 161 -1.92 11.84 5.89
N LYS A 162 -0.62 12.09 5.70
CA LYS A 162 -0.07 13.43 5.45
C LYS A 162 -0.49 14.06 4.13
N MET A 163 -0.98 13.29 3.15
CA MET A 163 -1.31 13.83 1.84
C MET A 163 -2.58 14.69 1.88
N ALA A 164 -2.53 15.84 1.20
CA ALA A 164 -3.65 16.78 1.15
C ALA A 164 -4.95 16.14 0.65
N CYS A 165 -4.89 15.39 -0.46
CA CYS A 165 -6.05 14.74 -1.04
C CYS A 165 -6.74 13.75 -0.07
N VAL A 166 -5.97 13.06 0.77
CA VAL A 166 -6.50 12.14 1.80
C VAL A 166 -7.20 12.92 2.91
N GLN A 167 -6.54 13.95 3.45
CA GLN A 167 -7.11 14.77 4.52
C GLN A 167 -8.37 15.52 4.06
N GLU A 168 -8.33 16.13 2.89
CA GLU A 168 -9.45 16.88 2.31
C GLU A 168 -10.66 15.98 2.05
N ARG A 169 -10.44 14.80 1.46
CA ARG A 169 -11.51 13.85 1.19
C ARG A 169 -12.13 13.33 2.48
N TYR A 170 -11.31 12.99 3.47
CA TYR A 170 -11.80 12.52 4.76
C TYR A 170 -12.68 13.56 5.47
N ILE A 171 -12.30 14.84 5.45
CA ILE A 171 -13.12 15.91 6.04
C ILE A 171 -14.46 16.08 5.31
N LEU A 172 -14.51 15.83 4.01
CA LEU A 172 -15.73 16.00 3.22
C LEU A 172 -16.68 14.80 3.34
N GLU A 173 -16.14 13.58 3.38
CA GLU A 173 -16.90 12.36 3.13
C GLU A 173 -16.68 11.27 4.22
N GLU A 174 -15.83 11.53 5.21
CA GLU A 174 -15.42 10.58 6.27
C GLU A 174 -14.68 9.34 5.75
N TYR A 175 -14.12 9.42 4.53
CA TYR A 175 -13.22 8.42 3.93
C TYR A 175 -12.17 9.13 3.04
N PRO A 176 -11.08 8.46 2.63
CA PRO A 176 -10.69 7.07 2.95
C PRO A 176 -10.14 6.92 4.36
N ILE A 177 -10.23 5.69 4.88
CA ILE A 177 -9.52 5.25 6.10
C ILE A 177 -8.26 4.51 5.67
N VAL A 178 -7.14 4.78 6.34
CA VAL A 178 -5.85 4.15 6.06
C VAL A 178 -5.61 3.00 7.04
N HIS A 179 -5.24 1.83 6.50
CA HIS A 179 -4.95 0.60 7.24
C HIS A 179 -3.52 0.17 6.99
N GLY A 180 -2.87 -0.39 8.01
CA GLY A 180 -1.53 -0.98 7.92
C GLY A 180 -1.59 -2.48 8.15
N TRP A 181 -1.17 -3.27 7.16
CA TRP A 181 -1.15 -4.71 7.25
C TRP A 181 0.25 -5.28 7.04
N VAL A 182 0.49 -6.43 7.64
CA VAL A 182 1.67 -7.26 7.34
C VAL A 182 1.20 -8.64 6.92
N PHE A 183 1.61 -9.09 5.75
CA PHE A 183 1.36 -10.44 5.28
C PHE A 183 2.48 -11.38 5.76
N ASP A 184 2.13 -12.40 6.52
CA ASP A 184 3.07 -13.42 6.95
C ASP A 184 3.14 -14.55 5.92
N LEU A 185 4.20 -14.56 5.12
CA LEU A 185 4.47 -15.58 4.11
C LEU A 185 4.60 -17.00 4.68
N ARG A 186 4.85 -17.14 5.99
CA ARG A 186 5.00 -18.44 6.65
C ARG A 186 3.65 -19.09 6.95
N THR A 187 2.64 -18.26 7.20
CA THR A 187 1.31 -18.72 7.65
C THR A 187 0.19 -18.39 6.67
N GLY A 188 0.44 -17.53 5.70
CA GLY A 188 -0.56 -16.99 4.77
C GLY A 188 -1.55 -16.02 5.43
N LYS A 189 -1.28 -15.52 6.64
CA LYS A 189 -2.18 -14.63 7.36
C LYS A 189 -1.84 -13.17 7.14
N ILE A 190 -2.87 -12.35 7.08
CA ILE A 190 -2.78 -10.90 7.20
C ILE A 190 -2.83 -10.54 8.68
N ILE A 191 -1.91 -9.72 9.12
CA ILE A 191 -1.84 -9.14 10.47
C ILE A 191 -2.20 -7.67 10.34
N ASP A 192 -3.28 -7.24 11.00
CA ASP A 192 -3.64 -5.83 11.10
C ASP A 192 -2.80 -5.16 12.18
N LEU A 193 -2.14 -4.06 11.84
CA LEU A 193 -1.35 -3.26 12.77
C LEU A 193 -2.18 -2.24 13.56
N GLU A 194 -3.50 -2.26 13.37
CA GLU A 194 -4.46 -1.44 14.11
C GLU A 194 -4.11 0.07 14.06
N ILE A 195 -3.89 0.60 12.86
CA ILE A 195 -3.55 2.01 12.65
C ILE A 195 -4.68 2.91 13.15
N ASP A 196 -4.43 3.66 14.21
CA ASP A 196 -5.36 4.68 14.72
C ASP A 196 -5.32 5.93 13.83
N PHE A 197 -6.06 5.85 12.71
CA PHE A 197 -6.11 6.89 11.68
C PHE A 197 -6.49 8.26 12.26
N GLU A 198 -7.54 8.32 13.09
CA GLU A 198 -8.04 9.59 13.63
C GLU A 198 -7.04 10.26 14.57
N LYS A 199 -6.39 9.47 15.42
CA LYS A 199 -5.36 9.98 16.33
C LYS A 199 -4.17 10.51 15.54
N ILE A 200 -3.69 9.75 14.55
CA ILE A 200 -2.57 10.15 13.70
C ILE A 200 -2.92 11.44 12.94
N LEU A 201 -4.12 11.52 12.37
CA LEU A 201 -4.58 12.72 11.67
C LEU A 201 -4.61 13.94 12.60
N LYS A 202 -5.16 13.80 13.81
CA LYS A 202 -5.17 14.87 14.83
C LYS A 202 -3.75 15.32 15.22
N ASP A 203 -2.82 14.38 15.35
CA ASP A 203 -1.43 14.71 15.68
C ASP A 203 -0.71 15.43 14.53
N ILE A 204 -0.93 15.01 13.30
CA ILE A 204 -0.42 15.70 12.10
C ILE A 204 -0.97 17.14 12.03
N GLN A 205 -2.26 17.33 12.27
CA GLN A 205 -2.93 18.63 12.21
C GLN A 205 -2.43 19.64 13.25
N LYS A 206 -1.79 19.21 14.33
CA LYS A 206 -1.10 20.11 15.27
C LYS A 206 0.13 20.78 14.66
N ILE A 207 0.76 20.15 13.66
CA ILE A 207 1.96 20.66 12.98
C ILE A 207 1.57 21.43 11.72
N TYR A 208 0.67 20.86 10.93
CA TYR A 208 0.09 21.50 9.75
C TYR A 208 -1.30 20.92 9.48
N ASN A 209 -2.23 21.79 9.10
CA ASN A 209 -3.60 21.43 8.81
C ASN A 209 -3.92 21.82 7.35
N LEU A 210 -4.14 20.81 6.51
CA LEU A 210 -4.45 20.98 5.10
C LEU A 210 -5.97 21.06 4.83
N THR A 211 -6.79 20.94 5.89
CA THR A 211 -8.26 20.90 5.79
C THR A 211 -8.93 22.25 6.01
N GLY A 212 -8.16 23.27 6.37
CA GLY A 212 -8.64 24.65 6.65
C GLY A 212 -8.59 25.59 5.47
N SER A 213 -8.30 25.14 4.24
CA SER A 213 -8.30 26.01 3.08
C SER A 213 -9.73 26.45 2.73
N ASP A 214 -9.90 27.71 2.32
CA ASP A 214 -11.18 28.25 1.87
C ASP A 214 -11.82 27.37 0.77
N TRP A 215 -11.02 26.65 0.03
CA TRP A 215 -11.44 25.72 -1.01
C TRP A 215 -12.15 24.48 -0.44
N VAL A 216 -11.63 23.88 0.64
CA VAL A 216 -12.28 22.74 1.33
C VAL A 216 -13.59 23.19 1.97
N MET A 217 -13.57 24.35 2.62
CA MET A 217 -14.77 24.91 3.27
C MET A 217 -15.85 25.28 2.27
N SER A 218 -15.48 25.76 1.07
CA SER A 218 -16.45 26.08 0.00
C SER A 218 -17.15 24.85 -0.60
N ARG A 219 -16.55 23.65 -0.46
CA ARG A 219 -17.16 22.38 -0.91
C ARG A 219 -18.09 21.75 0.13
N LYS A 220 -17.93 22.04 1.41
CA LYS A 220 -18.84 21.56 2.47
C LYS A 220 -20.22 22.26 2.43
N THR A 221 -20.30 23.42 1.80
CA THR A 221 -21.53 24.22 1.74
C THR A 221 -22.34 24.01 0.45
N LYS A 222 -21.94 23.10 -0.40
CA LYS A 222 -22.66 22.66 -1.60
C LYS A 222 -23.15 21.21 -1.47
#